data_86672c4c99649c922c6acbafdb015461
#
_entry.id   86672c4c99649c922c6acbafdb015461
#
_cell.length_a   1.000
_cell.length_b   1.000
_cell.length_c   1.000
_cell.angle_alpha   90.00
_cell.angle_beta   90.00
_cell.angle_gamma   90.00
#
_symmetry.space_group_name_H-M   'P 1'
#
loop_
_entity.id
_entity.type
_entity.pdbx_description
1 polymer ?
#
loop_
_entity_poly.entity_id
_entity_poly.type
_entity_poly.pdbx_seq_one_letter_code
_entity_poly.pdbx_strand_id
1 'polypeptide(L)'
;MFDHEQYEKECDRIRETNEEYLLLFKSDLEKSGLSSKTISRHLSNVDFYINEYMLREEPRPMSDGTTMLDMFLGYFFIRKCMWSTPGTIKSTAASIKKFYKCMADHGNVEVSEYEYLCSEIKENMEQWQTDCAIYNDPDAPNPFAWF
;
A
#
# COMPACT_ATOMS: atom_id res chain seq x y z
N MET A 1 6.05 -23.02 -6.02
CA MET A 1 5.81 -22.82 -4.60
C MET A 1 7.11 -22.81 -3.83
N PHE A 2 7.32 -21.79 -2.99
CA PHE A 2 8.51 -21.72 -2.16
C PHE A 2 8.36 -22.62 -0.94
N ASP A 3 9.43 -23.35 -0.52
CA ASP A 3 9.45 -23.90 0.82
C ASP A 3 9.67 -22.76 1.82
N HIS A 4 9.52 -23.04 3.10
CA HIS A 4 9.58 -22.02 4.15
C HIS A 4 10.93 -21.26 4.17
N GLU A 5 12.02 -21.97 4.01
CA GLU A 5 13.36 -21.37 4.01
C GLU A 5 13.58 -20.47 2.78
N GLN A 6 13.18 -20.94 1.61
CA GLN A 6 13.27 -20.15 0.37
C GLN A 6 12.38 -18.93 0.45
N TYR A 7 11.20 -19.05 1.01
CA TYR A 7 10.27 -17.94 1.22
C TYR A 7 10.90 -16.86 2.09
N GLU A 8 11.48 -17.24 3.23
CA GLU A 8 12.10 -16.29 4.15
C GLU A 8 13.30 -15.59 3.53
N LYS A 9 14.12 -16.31 2.80
CA LYS A 9 15.28 -15.73 2.10
C LYS A 9 14.84 -14.71 1.05
N GLU A 10 13.83 -15.04 0.29
CA GLU A 10 13.31 -14.13 -0.75
C GLU A 10 12.68 -12.90 -0.13
N CYS A 11 11.92 -13.04 0.95
CA CYS A 11 11.37 -11.91 1.68
C CYS A 11 12.47 -11.00 2.23
N ASP A 12 13.52 -11.56 2.80
CA ASP A 12 14.64 -10.79 3.33
C ASP A 12 15.35 -10.00 2.22
N ARG A 13 15.54 -10.62 1.07
CA ARG A 13 16.15 -9.98 -0.09
C ARG A 13 15.30 -8.81 -0.58
N ILE A 14 13.99 -9.01 -0.66
CA ILE A 14 13.06 -7.95 -1.07
C ILE A 14 13.05 -6.81 -0.06
N ARG A 15 13.03 -7.11 1.25
CA ARG A 15 13.07 -6.09 2.30
C ARG A 15 14.34 -5.25 2.25
N GLU A 16 15.48 -5.86 1.96
CA GLU A 16 16.74 -5.11 1.78
C GLU A 16 16.62 -4.10 0.65
N THR A 17 16.10 -4.53 -0.49
CA THR A 17 15.88 -3.64 -1.63
C THR A 17 14.84 -2.57 -1.30
N ASN A 18 13.77 -2.93 -0.63
CA ASN A 18 12.73 -1.98 -0.22
C ASN A 18 13.27 -0.92 0.73
N GLU A 19 14.24 -1.25 1.57
CA GLU A 19 14.87 -0.27 2.45
C GLU A 19 15.54 0.85 1.64
N GLU A 20 16.21 0.50 0.56
CA GLU A 20 16.81 1.48 -0.35
C GLU A 20 15.74 2.37 -1.00
N TYR A 21 14.62 1.78 -1.42
CA TYR A 21 13.50 2.54 -1.98
C TYR A 21 12.89 3.49 -0.95
N LEU A 22 12.73 3.04 0.29
CA LEU A 22 12.19 3.88 1.36
C LEU A 22 13.11 5.03 1.73
N LEU A 23 14.42 4.82 1.69
CA LEU A 23 15.40 5.89 1.90
C LEU A 23 15.32 6.95 0.79
N LEU A 24 15.19 6.50 -0.45
CA LEU A 24 15.01 7.39 -1.60
C LEU A 24 13.73 8.22 -1.45
N PHE A 25 12.63 7.57 -1.08
CA PHE A 25 11.35 8.22 -0.84
C PHE A 25 11.46 9.25 0.28
N LYS A 26 12.08 8.88 1.39
CA LYS A 26 12.31 9.80 2.51
C LYS A 26 13.06 11.05 2.05
N SER A 27 14.12 10.87 1.26
CA SER A 27 14.90 11.98 0.72
C SER A 27 14.03 12.92 -0.11
N ASP A 28 13.20 12.39 -0.98
CA ASP A 28 12.29 13.20 -1.81
C ASP A 28 11.26 13.95 -0.95
N LEU A 29 10.73 13.31 0.08
CA LEU A 29 9.78 13.96 1.00
C LEU A 29 10.44 15.09 1.78
N GLU A 30 11.68 14.90 2.23
CA GLU A 30 12.44 15.93 2.92
C GLU A 30 12.68 17.14 2.00
N LYS A 31 13.04 16.89 0.74
CA LYS A 31 13.23 17.95 -0.26
C LYS A 31 11.95 18.72 -0.55
N SER A 32 10.80 18.07 -0.40
CA SER A 32 9.49 18.71 -0.58
C SER A 32 9.08 19.60 0.60
N GLY A 33 9.85 19.61 1.68
CA GLY A 33 9.60 20.47 2.83
C GLY A 33 8.52 19.97 3.78
N LEU A 34 8.17 18.69 3.72
CA LEU A 34 7.17 18.12 4.62
C LEU A 34 7.72 17.98 6.04
N SER A 35 6.82 18.05 7.03
CA SER A 35 7.19 17.88 8.43
C SER A 35 7.66 16.44 8.72
N SER A 36 8.47 16.27 9.76
CA SER A 36 8.92 14.96 10.20
C SER A 36 7.77 13.99 10.47
N LYS A 37 6.70 14.50 11.06
CA LYS A 37 5.50 13.71 11.37
C LYS A 37 4.82 13.20 10.11
N THR A 38 4.67 14.06 9.11
CA THR A 38 4.07 13.70 7.82
C THR A 38 4.94 12.70 7.08
N ILE A 39 6.25 12.93 7.06
CA ILE A 39 7.21 12.00 6.43
C ILE A 39 7.12 10.62 7.09
N SER A 40 7.12 10.57 8.42
CA SER A 40 7.02 9.32 9.18
C SER A 40 5.74 8.56 8.84
N ARG A 41 4.61 9.28 8.72
CA ARG A 41 3.33 8.66 8.35
C ARG A 41 3.39 8.06 6.94
N HIS A 42 3.93 8.79 5.97
CA HIS A 42 4.06 8.27 4.61
C HIS A 42 4.96 7.05 4.56
N LEU A 43 6.09 7.09 5.24
CA LEU A 43 7.03 5.95 5.28
C LEU A 43 6.37 4.72 5.91
N SER A 44 5.65 4.92 7.01
CA SER A 44 4.97 3.84 7.72
C SER A 44 3.89 3.18 6.87
N ASN A 45 3.08 3.99 6.18
CA ASN A 45 2.03 3.47 5.31
C ASN A 45 2.59 2.65 4.15
N VAL A 46 3.67 3.14 3.54
CA VAL A 46 4.30 2.46 2.41
C VAL A 46 5.02 1.19 2.88
N ASP A 47 5.73 1.27 4.01
CA ASP A 47 6.41 0.11 4.60
C ASP A 47 5.42 -1.04 4.84
N PHE A 48 4.26 -0.73 5.40
CA PHE A 48 3.22 -1.73 5.63
C PHE A 48 2.78 -2.39 4.31
N TYR A 49 2.62 -1.61 3.25
CA TYR A 49 2.21 -2.13 1.95
C TYR A 49 3.26 -3.03 1.33
N ILE A 50 4.49 -2.54 1.17
CA ILE A 50 5.52 -3.27 0.41
C ILE A 50 6.25 -4.35 1.21
N ASN A 51 6.31 -4.23 2.54
CA ASN A 51 7.05 -5.17 3.40
C ASN A 51 6.17 -6.13 4.19
N GLU A 52 4.89 -5.81 4.38
CA GLU A 52 3.98 -6.69 5.10
C GLU A 52 2.94 -7.27 4.16
N TYR A 53 2.12 -6.44 3.54
CA TYR A 53 1.04 -6.93 2.69
C TYR A 53 1.56 -7.73 1.49
N MET A 54 2.52 -7.17 0.76
CA MET A 54 3.00 -7.78 -0.49
C MET A 54 3.87 -9.02 -0.28
N LEU A 55 4.31 -9.26 0.93
CA LEU A 55 5.15 -10.42 1.25
C LEU A 55 4.41 -11.53 2.01
N ARG A 56 3.12 -11.34 2.34
CA ARG A 56 2.41 -12.26 3.25
C ARG A 56 2.06 -13.63 2.67
N GLU A 57 1.80 -13.73 1.39
CA GLU A 57 1.45 -15.00 0.74
C GLU A 57 2.57 -15.49 -0.17
N GLU A 58 2.97 -14.64 -1.09
CA GLU A 58 4.11 -14.83 -1.97
C GLU A 58 5.03 -13.63 -1.82
N PRO A 59 6.35 -13.82 -1.92
CA PRO A 59 7.24 -12.67 -1.89
C PRO A 59 7.17 -11.91 -3.22
N ARG A 60 6.50 -10.76 -3.21
CA ARG A 60 6.33 -9.93 -4.39
C ARG A 60 7.20 -8.69 -4.31
N PRO A 61 7.95 -8.36 -5.37
CA PRO A 61 8.77 -7.14 -5.39
C PRO A 61 7.90 -5.89 -5.45
N MET A 62 8.46 -4.77 -5.03
CA MET A 62 7.81 -3.47 -4.99
C MET A 62 7.11 -3.12 -6.31
N SER A 63 7.74 -3.44 -7.44
CA SER A 63 7.19 -3.11 -8.76
C SER A 63 5.83 -3.76 -9.05
N ASP A 64 5.50 -4.88 -8.42
CA ASP A 64 4.20 -5.52 -8.58
C ASP A 64 3.06 -4.75 -7.90
N GLY A 65 3.39 -3.84 -7.00
CA GLY A 65 2.40 -3.13 -6.18
C GLY A 65 1.54 -2.12 -6.92
N THR A 66 1.85 -1.79 -8.16
CA THR A 66 1.04 -0.86 -8.95
C THR A 66 -0.31 -1.45 -9.36
N THR A 67 -0.46 -2.78 -9.30
CA THR A 67 -1.68 -3.47 -9.71
C THR A 67 -2.39 -4.20 -8.57
N MET A 68 -1.93 -4.03 -7.33
CA MET A 68 -2.46 -4.79 -6.19
C MET A 68 -3.28 -3.94 -5.20
N LEU A 69 -3.51 -2.67 -5.53
CA LEU A 69 -4.06 -1.73 -4.56
C LEU A 69 -5.53 -1.98 -4.24
N ASP A 70 -6.32 -2.43 -5.22
CA ASP A 70 -7.74 -2.73 -4.98
C ASP A 70 -7.91 -3.88 -3.98
N MET A 71 -7.13 -4.94 -4.10
CA MET A 71 -7.16 -6.04 -3.14
C MET A 71 -6.67 -5.61 -1.77
N PHE A 72 -5.71 -4.69 -1.74
CA PHE A 72 -5.19 -4.17 -0.47
C PHE A 72 -6.20 -3.26 0.23
N LEU A 73 -6.57 -2.15 -0.39
CA LEU A 73 -7.42 -1.14 0.25
C LEU A 73 -8.91 -1.48 0.20
N GLY A 74 -9.34 -2.24 -0.80
CA GLY A 74 -10.73 -2.63 -0.96
C GLY A 74 -11.11 -3.92 -0.24
N TYR A 75 -10.14 -4.70 0.23
CA TYR A 75 -10.42 -5.97 0.88
C TYR A 75 -9.57 -6.18 2.14
N PHE A 76 -8.27 -6.36 1.98
CA PHE A 76 -7.37 -6.72 3.10
C PHE A 76 -7.38 -5.68 4.21
N PHE A 77 -7.18 -4.42 3.86
CA PHE A 77 -7.08 -3.32 4.82
C PHE A 77 -8.34 -3.20 5.67
N ILE A 78 -9.49 -3.31 5.03
CA ILE A 78 -10.80 -3.21 5.69
C ILE A 78 -10.98 -4.33 6.72
N ARG A 79 -10.63 -5.56 6.37
CA ARG A 79 -10.91 -6.75 7.19
C ARG A 79 -9.84 -7.09 8.21
N LYS A 80 -8.59 -6.77 7.90
CA LYS A 80 -7.46 -7.22 8.73
C LYS A 80 -6.84 -6.11 9.56
N CYS A 81 -7.13 -4.85 9.25
CA CYS A 81 -6.56 -3.73 9.97
C CYS A 81 -7.62 -3.05 10.84
N MET A 82 -7.46 -3.15 12.16
CA MET A 82 -8.42 -2.58 13.12
C MET A 82 -8.54 -1.07 13.03
N TRP A 83 -7.50 -0.41 12.50
CA TRP A 83 -7.46 1.05 12.34
C TRP A 83 -8.07 1.53 11.02
N SER A 84 -8.64 0.62 10.22
CA SER A 84 -9.20 1.01 8.93
C SER A 84 -10.45 1.88 9.09
N THR A 85 -10.43 3.04 8.47
CA THR A 85 -11.55 3.98 8.35
C THR A 85 -11.53 4.55 6.94
N PRO A 86 -12.63 5.16 6.48
CA PRO A 86 -12.59 5.86 5.18
C PRO A 86 -11.45 6.86 5.09
N GLY A 87 -11.15 7.57 6.18
CA GLY A 87 -10.03 8.51 6.23
C GLY A 87 -8.67 7.86 6.13
N THR A 88 -8.43 6.73 6.82
CA THR A 88 -7.15 6.04 6.75
C THR A 88 -6.94 5.34 5.41
N ILE A 89 -8.00 4.90 4.75
CA ILE A 89 -7.92 4.39 3.37
C ILE A 89 -7.41 5.50 2.45
N LYS A 90 -8.00 6.69 2.56
CA LYS A 90 -7.60 7.84 1.73
C LYS A 90 -6.15 8.25 1.99
N SER A 91 -5.74 8.34 3.25
CA SER A 91 -4.38 8.74 3.59
C SER A 91 -3.34 7.68 3.19
N THR A 92 -3.68 6.40 3.33
CA THR A 92 -2.80 5.31 2.91
C THR A 92 -2.64 5.30 1.38
N ALA A 93 -3.72 5.48 0.64
CA ALA A 93 -3.66 5.60 -0.81
C ALA A 93 -2.80 6.78 -1.24
N ALA A 94 -2.92 7.92 -0.57
CA ALA A 94 -2.11 9.09 -0.86
C ALA A 94 -0.61 8.83 -0.65
N SER A 95 -0.26 8.12 0.43
CA SER A 95 1.13 7.74 0.71
C SER A 95 1.68 6.83 -0.39
N ILE A 96 0.92 5.81 -0.77
CA ILE A 96 1.31 4.85 -1.80
C ILE A 96 1.46 5.54 -3.15
N LYS A 97 0.54 6.45 -3.49
CA LYS A 97 0.62 7.23 -4.73
C LYS A 97 1.91 8.07 -4.78
N LYS A 98 2.22 8.77 -3.70
CA LYS A 98 3.46 9.56 -3.62
C LYS A 98 4.70 8.68 -3.77
N PHE A 99 4.70 7.51 -3.16
CA PHE A 99 5.81 6.57 -3.25
C PHE A 99 6.04 6.10 -4.69
N TYR A 100 4.98 5.66 -5.37
CA TYR A 100 5.13 5.18 -6.74
C TYR A 100 5.45 6.30 -7.73
N LYS A 101 5.04 7.54 -7.43
CA LYS A 101 5.51 8.69 -8.21
C LYS A 101 7.03 8.84 -8.07
N CYS A 102 7.54 8.75 -6.85
CA CYS A 102 8.97 8.78 -6.58
C CYS A 102 9.68 7.65 -7.34
N MET A 103 9.12 6.44 -7.28
CA MET A 103 9.72 5.30 -7.99
C MET A 103 9.74 5.51 -9.50
N ALA A 104 8.67 6.05 -10.08
CA ALA A 104 8.61 6.35 -11.51
C ALA A 104 9.60 7.47 -11.89
N ASP A 105 9.68 8.52 -11.08
CA ASP A 105 10.59 9.64 -11.32
C ASP A 105 12.06 9.20 -11.31
N HIS A 106 12.39 8.18 -10.52
CA HIS A 106 13.74 7.62 -10.42
C HIS A 106 13.96 6.39 -11.31
N GLY A 107 13.00 6.03 -12.15
CA GLY A 107 13.14 4.93 -13.11
C GLY A 107 12.99 3.54 -12.52
N ASN A 108 12.46 3.41 -11.31
CA ASN A 108 12.28 2.11 -10.65
C ASN A 108 10.98 1.40 -11.02
N VAL A 109 10.02 2.12 -11.59
CA VAL A 109 8.82 1.56 -12.23
C VAL A 109 8.54 2.38 -13.48
N GLU A 110 7.78 1.80 -14.42
CA GLU A 110 7.38 2.52 -15.62
C GLU A 110 6.36 3.59 -15.30
N VAL A 111 6.41 4.71 -16.01
CA VAL A 111 5.43 5.80 -15.85
C VAL A 111 4.01 5.30 -16.10
N SER A 112 3.83 4.41 -17.08
CA SER A 112 2.52 3.82 -17.38
C SER A 112 1.95 3.01 -16.20
N GLU A 113 2.80 2.34 -15.44
CA GLU A 113 2.38 1.59 -14.25
C GLU A 113 1.94 2.55 -13.14
N TYR A 114 2.65 3.65 -12.96
CA TYR A 114 2.24 4.70 -12.03
C TYR A 114 0.90 5.31 -12.44
N GLU A 115 0.72 5.60 -13.72
CA GLU A 115 -0.55 6.14 -14.23
C GLU A 115 -1.71 5.17 -14.01
N TYR A 116 -1.48 3.87 -14.18
CA TYR A 116 -2.46 2.84 -13.88
C TYR A 116 -2.86 2.87 -12.39
N LEU A 117 -1.87 2.96 -11.50
CA LEU A 117 -2.11 3.06 -10.06
C LEU A 117 -3.00 4.28 -9.75
N CYS A 118 -2.70 5.43 -10.34
CA CYS A 118 -3.49 6.66 -10.15
C CYS A 118 -4.94 6.48 -10.60
N SER A 119 -5.15 5.80 -11.73
CA SER A 119 -6.49 5.52 -12.24
C SER A 119 -7.26 4.60 -11.30
N GLU A 120 -6.61 3.56 -10.77
CA GLU A 120 -7.21 2.65 -9.81
C GLU A 120 -7.66 3.37 -8.55
N ILE A 121 -6.84 4.26 -8.03
CA ILE A 121 -7.18 5.05 -6.84
C ILE A 121 -8.38 5.94 -7.13
N LYS A 122 -8.36 6.64 -8.25
CA LYS A 122 -9.44 7.57 -8.63
C LYS A 122 -10.76 6.84 -8.83
N GLU A 123 -10.73 5.71 -9.50
CA GLU A 123 -11.95 4.97 -9.86
C GLU A 123 -12.56 4.22 -8.66
N ASN A 124 -11.73 3.79 -7.70
CA ASN A 124 -12.19 2.90 -6.64
C ASN A 124 -12.26 3.54 -5.26
N MET A 125 -11.75 4.76 -5.06
CA MET A 125 -11.69 5.38 -3.73
C MET A 125 -13.05 5.44 -3.05
N GLU A 126 -14.07 5.90 -3.74
CA GLU A 126 -15.42 6.02 -3.18
C GLU A 126 -15.95 4.65 -2.73
N GLN A 127 -15.75 3.62 -3.55
CA GLN A 127 -16.20 2.27 -3.23
C GLN A 127 -15.44 1.71 -2.01
N TRP A 128 -14.13 1.90 -1.97
CA TRP A 128 -13.32 1.46 -0.82
C TRP A 128 -13.79 2.10 0.48
N GLN A 129 -14.05 3.40 0.44
CA GLN A 129 -14.49 4.15 1.62
C GLN A 129 -15.90 3.71 2.05
N THR A 130 -16.80 3.49 1.10
CA THR A 130 -18.15 3.01 1.36
C THR A 130 -18.12 1.62 1.98
N ASP A 131 -17.36 0.69 1.40
CA ASP A 131 -17.22 -0.67 1.92
C ASP A 131 -16.64 -0.68 3.33
N CYS A 132 -15.67 0.18 3.58
CA CYS A 132 -15.07 0.31 4.92
C CYS A 132 -16.08 0.83 5.94
N ALA A 133 -16.86 1.84 5.57
CA ALA A 133 -17.87 2.41 6.45
C ALA A 133 -18.94 1.38 6.81
N ILE A 134 -19.38 0.60 5.83
CA ILE A 134 -20.37 -0.48 6.03
C ILE A 134 -19.80 -1.56 6.94
N TYR A 135 -18.58 -1.99 6.69
CA TYR A 135 -17.92 -3.03 7.48
C TYR A 135 -17.78 -2.61 8.95
N ASN A 136 -17.47 -1.34 9.19
CA ASN A 136 -17.22 -0.81 10.53
C ASN A 136 -18.51 -0.43 11.27
N ASP A 137 -19.65 -0.37 10.59
CA ASP A 137 -20.93 0.01 11.20
C ASP A 137 -21.55 -1.20 11.90
N PRO A 138 -21.67 -1.19 13.24
CA PRO A 138 -22.26 -2.32 13.98
C PRO A 138 -23.75 -2.51 13.70
N ASP A 139 -24.44 -1.48 13.19
CA ASP A 139 -25.88 -1.50 12.92
C ASP A 139 -26.21 -1.84 11.48
N ALA A 140 -25.22 -1.82 10.58
CA ALA A 140 -25.44 -2.14 9.19
C ALA A 140 -25.57 -3.65 8.98
N PRO A 141 -26.40 -4.11 8.02
CA PRO A 141 -26.36 -5.51 7.60
C PRO A 141 -24.96 -5.83 7.09
N ASN A 142 -24.36 -6.88 7.65
CA ASN A 142 -23.01 -7.27 7.23
C ASN A 142 -23.10 -8.03 5.89
N PRO A 143 -22.68 -7.44 4.76
CA PRO A 143 -22.75 -8.11 3.47
C PRO A 143 -21.80 -9.31 3.37
N PHE A 144 -20.90 -9.46 4.33
CA PHE A 144 -19.92 -10.53 4.37
C PHE A 144 -20.28 -11.62 5.37
N ALA A 145 -21.43 -11.53 6.04
CA ALA A 145 -21.84 -12.48 7.08
C ALA A 145 -22.10 -13.90 6.55
N TRP A 146 -22.30 -14.03 5.26
CA TRP A 146 -22.61 -15.29 4.60
C TRP A 146 -21.39 -16.04 4.07
N PHE A 147 -20.18 -15.52 4.25
CA PHE A 147 -18.97 -16.07 3.66
C PHE A 147 -18.00 -16.59 4.70
#